data_2063c8eb159fe741a5a6fa788cad7028
#
_entry.id   2063c8eb159fe741a5a6fa788cad7028
#
_cell.length_a   1.000
_cell.length_b   1.000
_cell.length_c   1.000
_cell.angle_alpha   90.00
_cell.angle_beta   90.00
_cell.angle_gamma   90.00
#
_symmetry.space_group_name_H-M   'P 1'
#
loop_
_entity.id
_entity.type
_entity.pdbx_description
1 polymer ?
#
loop_
_entity_poly.entity_id
_entity_poly.type
_entity_poly.pdbx_seq_one_letter_code
_entity_poly.pdbx_strand_id
1 'polypeptide(L)'
;MQMAERGMIPRPGNIEPVAAEGAAAAFAQVRNGNADYACVPIENSIEGSILPTLDSLASGSPLQLFGELTLDVAFSIVVRRGVPAAEVQTVAAFPVAAAQVRRWLADHLPAAAVVPANSNAAAAVDVAAGRADAGVSTALAAQHYGLAELAAGVVDEPNARTRFVLAGPPAAPPPRTGADRTSVVLRLANRPGALAEALTEFGIRDIDLTRIESRPTRTELGTYVFFLDCVGHIDDTAVAEALKALHRRCADVRFLGSWPTGSVTGAVPPEMDEAGRWLQGLRNGEVGS
;
A
#
# COMPACT_ATOMS: atom_id res chain seq x y z
N MET A 1 9.33 8.68 -7.93
CA MET A 1 10.78 8.64 -8.20
C MET A 1 11.40 7.34 -7.66
N GLN A 2 11.43 7.04 -6.36
CA GLN A 2 12.13 5.86 -5.81
C GLN A 2 11.73 4.50 -6.44
N MET A 3 10.45 4.25 -6.76
CA MET A 3 10.03 3.02 -7.46
C MET A 3 10.61 2.94 -8.89
N ALA A 4 10.72 4.07 -9.56
CA ALA A 4 11.35 4.16 -10.88
C ALA A 4 12.86 3.89 -10.82
N GLU A 5 13.55 4.51 -9.87
CA GLU A 5 14.98 4.32 -9.64
C GLU A 5 15.33 2.87 -9.29
N ARG A 6 14.41 2.14 -8.65
CA ARG A 6 14.55 0.71 -8.31
C ARG A 6 14.09 -0.24 -9.43
N GLY A 7 13.74 0.28 -10.61
CA GLY A 7 13.31 -0.55 -11.74
C GLY A 7 11.98 -1.29 -11.54
N MET A 8 11.12 -0.79 -10.63
CA MET A 8 9.86 -1.44 -10.28
C MET A 8 8.72 -1.15 -11.29
N ILE A 9 8.95 -0.24 -12.23
CA ILE A 9 7.94 0.11 -13.24
C ILE A 9 8.06 -0.87 -14.41
N PRO A 10 6.99 -1.64 -14.73
CA PRO A 10 7.05 -2.72 -15.73
C PRO A 10 7.40 -2.28 -17.15
N ARG A 11 7.15 -1.01 -17.49
CA ARG A 11 7.49 -0.43 -18.79
C ARG A 11 8.29 0.85 -18.55
N PRO A 12 9.60 0.75 -18.36
CA PRO A 12 10.44 1.93 -18.17
C PRO A 12 10.51 2.73 -19.47
N GLY A 13 10.10 3.98 -19.38
CA GLY A 13 10.21 5.00 -20.41
C GLY A 13 10.70 6.31 -19.79
N ASN A 14 10.46 7.44 -20.45
CA ASN A 14 10.60 8.73 -19.78
C ASN A 14 9.50 8.86 -18.72
N ILE A 15 9.89 8.92 -17.45
CA ILE A 15 8.96 8.96 -16.31
C ILE A 15 8.69 10.41 -15.95
N GLU A 16 7.44 10.84 -16.15
CA GLU A 16 6.96 12.14 -15.75
C GLU A 16 6.02 11.98 -14.53
N PRO A 17 6.44 12.38 -13.33
CA PRO A 17 5.62 12.28 -12.14
C PRO A 17 4.54 13.36 -12.12
N VAL A 18 3.28 12.95 -11.97
CA VAL A 18 2.14 13.85 -11.82
C VAL A 18 1.58 13.72 -10.41
N ALA A 19 1.42 14.85 -9.71
CA ALA A 19 0.82 14.86 -8.38
C ALA A 19 -0.69 14.63 -8.45
N ALA A 20 -1.21 13.85 -7.50
CA ALA A 20 -2.64 13.62 -7.33
C ALA A 20 -3.08 14.00 -5.91
N GLU A 21 -4.31 14.44 -5.75
CA GLU A 21 -4.88 14.89 -4.44
C GLU A 21 -5.07 13.72 -3.44
N GLY A 22 -4.88 12.47 -3.87
CA GLY A 22 -4.98 11.28 -3.04
C GLY A 22 -5.11 10.00 -3.85
N ALA A 23 -5.21 8.86 -3.17
CA ALA A 23 -5.23 7.55 -3.81
C ALA A 23 -6.39 7.38 -4.82
N ALA A 24 -7.59 7.84 -4.46
CA ALA A 24 -8.75 7.74 -5.36
C ALA A 24 -8.55 8.55 -6.65
N ALA A 25 -8.00 9.78 -6.55
CA ALA A 25 -7.69 10.62 -7.71
C ALA A 25 -6.57 9.99 -8.56
N ALA A 26 -5.52 9.46 -7.93
CA ALA A 26 -4.43 8.77 -8.63
C ALA A 26 -4.95 7.55 -9.42
N PHE A 27 -5.80 6.73 -8.83
CA PHE A 27 -6.42 5.59 -9.51
C PHE A 27 -7.37 6.00 -10.62
N ALA A 28 -8.10 7.12 -10.46
CA ALA A 28 -8.94 7.66 -11.51
C ALA A 28 -8.13 8.07 -12.74
N GLN A 29 -6.96 8.68 -12.56
CA GLN A 29 -6.06 9.01 -13.68
C GLN A 29 -5.64 7.76 -14.44
N VAL A 30 -5.28 6.68 -13.75
CA VAL A 30 -4.92 5.41 -14.38
C VAL A 30 -6.11 4.80 -15.13
N ARG A 31 -7.29 4.76 -14.51
CA ARG A 31 -8.51 4.20 -15.13
C ARG A 31 -8.95 4.95 -16.38
N ASN A 32 -8.72 6.27 -16.40
CA ASN A 32 -9.06 7.13 -17.52
C ASN A 32 -7.96 7.16 -18.62
N GLY A 33 -6.84 6.46 -18.41
CA GLY A 33 -5.72 6.44 -19.35
C GLY A 33 -4.88 7.72 -19.36
N ASN A 34 -5.04 8.59 -18.36
CA ASN A 34 -4.26 9.82 -18.21
C ASN A 34 -2.90 9.59 -17.50
N ALA A 35 -2.74 8.43 -16.88
CA ALA A 35 -1.49 7.97 -16.29
C ALA A 35 -1.35 6.45 -16.51
N ASP A 36 -0.12 5.98 -16.72
CA ASP A 36 0.17 4.54 -16.88
C ASP A 36 0.11 3.81 -15.54
N TYR A 37 0.59 4.45 -14.47
CA TYR A 37 0.68 3.88 -13.13
C TYR A 37 0.34 4.90 -12.05
N ALA A 38 -0.14 4.41 -10.92
CA ALA A 38 -0.32 5.16 -9.69
C ALA A 38 0.54 4.58 -8.57
N CYS A 39 1.32 5.42 -7.88
CA CYS A 39 2.03 5.05 -6.66
C CYS A 39 1.26 5.62 -5.47
N VAL A 40 0.68 4.76 -4.65
CA VAL A 40 -0.20 5.14 -3.54
C VAL A 40 0.14 4.39 -2.25
N PRO A 41 -0.07 4.99 -1.07
CA PRO A 41 0.09 4.28 0.20
C PRO A 41 -1.04 3.25 0.37
N ILE A 42 -0.71 2.06 0.88
CA ILE A 42 -1.69 1.01 1.16
C ILE A 42 -1.79 0.69 2.65
N GLU A 43 -0.69 0.88 3.38
CA GLU A 43 -0.59 0.55 4.79
C GLU A 43 0.44 1.43 5.49
N ASN A 44 0.15 1.82 6.72
CA ASN A 44 1.05 2.49 7.65
C ASN A 44 1.19 1.63 8.90
N SER A 45 2.41 1.45 9.42
CA SER A 45 2.69 0.57 10.55
C SER A 45 2.04 1.04 11.88
N ILE A 46 1.63 2.30 11.97
CA ILE A 46 0.99 2.89 13.15
C ILE A 46 -0.53 2.96 12.96
N GLU A 47 -0.98 3.49 11.81
CA GLU A 47 -2.39 3.76 11.53
C GLU A 47 -3.12 2.56 10.91
N GLY A 48 -2.37 1.55 10.43
CA GLY A 48 -2.93 0.39 9.74
C GLY A 48 -3.24 0.66 8.28
N SER A 49 -4.30 0.05 7.77
CA SER A 49 -4.68 0.11 6.36
C SER A 49 -5.14 1.49 5.90
N ILE A 50 -4.70 1.91 4.71
CA ILE A 50 -5.15 3.15 4.07
C ILE A 50 -6.47 2.90 3.35
N LEU A 51 -7.57 3.19 4.05
CA LEU A 51 -8.92 2.82 3.62
C LEU A 51 -9.31 3.36 2.23
N PRO A 52 -9.01 4.63 1.85
CA PRO A 52 -9.33 5.12 0.50
C PRO A 52 -8.66 4.32 -0.61
N THR A 53 -7.44 3.81 -0.38
CA THR A 53 -6.73 2.94 -1.32
C THR A 53 -7.44 1.59 -1.46
N LEU A 54 -7.78 0.95 -0.34
CA LEU A 54 -8.49 -0.34 -0.36
C LEU A 54 -9.86 -0.21 -1.02
N ASP A 55 -10.65 0.78 -0.63
CA ASP A 55 -11.99 1.00 -1.20
C ASP A 55 -11.93 1.20 -2.72
N SER A 56 -10.90 1.92 -3.20
CA SER A 56 -10.70 2.12 -4.63
C SER A 56 -10.24 0.86 -5.36
N LEU A 57 -9.43 -0.01 -4.74
CA LEU A 57 -9.02 -1.30 -5.32
C LEU A 57 -10.18 -2.30 -5.37
N ALA A 58 -11.08 -2.27 -4.36
CA ALA A 58 -12.24 -3.15 -4.30
C ALA A 58 -13.33 -2.79 -5.30
N SER A 59 -13.35 -1.54 -5.81
CA SER A 59 -14.43 -1.00 -6.63
C SER A 59 -13.96 -0.54 -8.02
N GLY A 60 -14.90 -0.28 -8.91
CA GLY A 60 -14.65 0.24 -10.27
C GLY A 60 -13.90 -0.74 -11.17
N SER A 61 -13.37 -0.22 -12.29
CA SER A 61 -12.57 -1.01 -13.23
C SER A 61 -11.36 -1.60 -12.55
N PRO A 62 -11.01 -2.87 -12.83
CA PRO A 62 -9.87 -3.54 -12.20
C PRO A 62 -8.57 -2.76 -12.36
N LEU A 63 -7.81 -2.72 -11.28
CA LEU A 63 -6.41 -2.31 -11.25
C LEU A 63 -5.59 -3.46 -10.70
N GLN A 64 -4.32 -3.53 -11.12
CA GLN A 64 -3.38 -4.56 -10.68
C GLN A 64 -2.14 -3.92 -10.07
N LEU A 65 -1.59 -4.56 -9.05
CA LEU A 65 -0.38 -4.16 -8.36
C LEU A 65 0.84 -4.85 -8.98
N PHE A 66 1.91 -4.10 -9.19
CA PHE A 66 3.13 -4.56 -9.85
C PHE A 66 4.38 -4.48 -8.97
N GLY A 67 4.27 -3.84 -7.82
CA GLY A 67 5.39 -3.69 -6.90
C GLY A 67 4.98 -2.96 -5.63
N GLU A 68 5.86 -3.03 -4.64
CA GLU A 68 5.70 -2.32 -3.37
C GLU A 68 7.02 -1.70 -2.91
N LEU A 69 6.92 -0.64 -2.14
CA LEU A 69 8.05 0.02 -1.51
C LEU A 69 7.65 0.46 -0.11
N THR A 70 8.44 0.07 0.88
CA THR A 70 8.28 0.54 2.25
C THR A 70 9.24 1.68 2.51
N LEU A 71 8.72 2.79 3.02
CA LEU A 71 9.47 3.98 3.39
C LEU A 71 9.32 4.22 4.89
N ASP A 72 10.43 4.58 5.53
CA ASP A 72 10.39 5.09 6.89
C ASP A 72 9.65 6.43 6.90
N VAL A 73 8.78 6.62 7.90
CA VAL A 73 8.06 7.88 8.09
C VAL A 73 8.95 8.81 8.90
N ALA A 74 9.26 9.94 8.32
CA ALA A 74 9.93 11.03 9.00
C ALA A 74 9.41 12.36 8.45
N PHE A 75 9.13 13.28 9.35
CA PHE A 75 8.63 14.60 8.99
C PHE A 75 9.71 15.65 9.17
N SER A 76 9.57 16.73 8.41
CA SER A 76 10.29 17.98 8.65
C SER A 76 9.30 19.00 9.21
N ILE A 77 9.69 19.68 10.26
CA ILE A 77 8.97 20.86 10.73
C ILE A 77 9.49 22.03 9.91
N VAL A 78 8.65 22.52 9.01
CA VAL A 78 9.03 23.55 8.02
C VAL A 78 8.50 24.93 8.43
N VAL A 79 9.28 25.97 8.16
CA VAL A 79 8.97 27.37 8.44
C VAL A 79 9.38 28.25 7.27
N ARG A 80 8.86 29.46 7.17
CA ARG A 80 9.44 30.45 6.27
C ARG A 80 10.87 30.79 6.71
N ARG A 81 11.74 31.07 5.76
CA ARG A 81 13.14 31.43 6.06
C ARG A 81 13.21 32.61 7.03
N GLY A 82 14.02 32.44 8.08
CA GLY A 82 14.27 33.47 9.09
C GLY A 82 13.26 33.51 10.23
N VAL A 83 12.24 32.65 10.26
CA VAL A 83 11.31 32.54 11.40
C VAL A 83 11.92 31.64 12.46
N PRO A 84 12.20 32.15 13.67
CA PRO A 84 12.72 31.35 14.76
C PRO A 84 11.61 30.55 15.46
N ALA A 85 11.96 29.46 16.15
CA ALA A 85 10.98 28.62 16.86
C ALA A 85 10.11 29.39 17.87
N ALA A 86 10.70 30.41 18.52
CA ALA A 86 10.01 31.21 19.53
C ALA A 86 8.85 32.07 18.97
N GLU A 87 8.82 32.31 17.67
CA GLU A 87 7.77 33.10 16.99
C GLU A 87 6.66 32.20 16.41
N VAL A 88 6.81 30.87 16.47
CA VAL A 88 5.81 29.94 15.93
C VAL A 88 4.61 29.86 16.88
N GLN A 89 3.46 30.34 16.43
CA GLN A 89 2.20 30.30 17.14
C GLN A 89 1.20 29.28 16.52
N THR A 90 1.38 28.96 15.23
CA THR A 90 0.51 28.03 14.51
C THR A 90 1.33 27.02 13.72
N VAL A 91 0.90 25.73 13.78
CA VAL A 91 1.52 24.61 13.05
C VAL A 91 0.45 23.94 12.18
N ALA A 92 0.55 24.11 10.87
CA ALA A 92 -0.30 23.38 9.92
C ALA A 92 0.12 21.91 9.86
N ALA A 93 -0.82 20.98 10.04
CA ALA A 93 -0.51 19.56 9.98
C ALA A 93 -1.69 18.72 9.46
N PHE A 94 -1.37 17.74 8.61
CA PHE A 94 -2.33 16.69 8.32
C PHE A 94 -2.58 15.86 9.60
N PRO A 95 -3.84 15.50 9.96
CA PRO A 95 -4.15 14.91 11.25
C PRO A 95 -3.29 13.70 11.64
N VAL A 96 -3.03 12.79 10.68
CA VAL A 96 -2.17 11.62 10.89
C VAL A 96 -0.72 12.05 11.20
N ALA A 97 -0.19 13.03 10.48
CA ALA A 97 1.16 13.54 10.74
C ALA A 97 1.25 14.27 12.08
N ALA A 98 0.22 15.06 12.44
CA ALA A 98 0.13 15.72 13.75
C ALA A 98 0.18 14.71 14.90
N ALA A 99 -0.51 13.57 14.78
CA ALA A 99 -0.50 12.51 15.78
C ALA A 99 0.90 11.89 15.96
N GLN A 100 1.68 11.78 14.87
CA GLN A 100 3.00 11.16 14.84
C GLN A 100 4.16 12.08 15.26
N VAL A 101 3.90 13.37 15.47
CA VAL A 101 4.89 14.36 15.96
C VAL A 101 4.40 15.09 17.21
N ARG A 102 3.35 14.60 17.84
CA ARG A 102 2.69 15.27 18.96
C ARG A 102 3.62 15.53 20.15
N ARG A 103 4.44 14.55 20.52
CA ARG A 103 5.41 14.67 21.63
C ARG A 103 6.46 15.73 21.28
N TRP A 104 7.03 15.64 20.10
CA TRP A 104 8.01 16.61 19.64
C TRP A 104 7.45 18.05 19.66
N LEU A 105 6.22 18.26 19.15
CA LEU A 105 5.58 19.59 19.18
C LEU A 105 5.37 20.08 20.60
N ALA A 106 4.91 19.23 21.52
CA ALA A 106 4.71 19.62 22.93
C ALA A 106 6.03 20.05 23.61
N ASP A 107 7.14 19.39 23.28
CA ASP A 107 8.45 19.67 23.88
C ASP A 107 9.13 20.90 23.28
N HIS A 108 8.96 21.17 21.98
CA HIS A 108 9.72 22.19 21.26
C HIS A 108 8.89 23.44 20.84
N LEU A 109 7.58 23.29 20.69
CA LEU A 109 6.65 24.34 20.31
C LEU A 109 5.38 24.33 21.19
N PRO A 110 5.54 24.36 22.54
CA PRO A 110 4.42 24.13 23.47
C PRO A 110 3.33 25.23 23.40
N ALA A 111 3.64 26.41 22.89
CA ALA A 111 2.68 27.51 22.75
C ALA A 111 1.97 27.50 21.39
N ALA A 112 2.38 26.65 20.44
CA ALA A 112 1.83 26.66 19.10
C ALA A 112 0.52 25.85 19.02
N ALA A 113 -0.49 26.43 18.38
CA ALA A 113 -1.74 25.74 18.07
C ALA A 113 -1.61 24.93 16.78
N VAL A 114 -2.00 23.64 16.82
CA VAL A 114 -2.04 22.80 15.62
C VAL A 114 -3.32 23.11 14.84
N VAL A 115 -3.17 23.49 13.58
CA VAL A 115 -4.26 23.73 12.64
C VAL A 115 -4.31 22.65 11.56
N PRO A 116 -5.49 22.12 11.19
CA PRO A 116 -5.59 21.02 10.25
C PRO A 116 -5.21 21.46 8.83
N ALA A 117 -4.42 20.63 8.15
CA ALA A 117 -4.13 20.71 6.72
C ALA A 117 -4.63 19.46 5.98
N ASN A 118 -4.95 19.58 4.70
CA ASN A 118 -5.51 18.49 3.90
C ASN A 118 -4.47 17.41 3.53
N SER A 119 -3.19 17.74 3.60
CA SER A 119 -2.05 16.81 3.37
C SER A 119 -0.75 17.43 3.90
N ASN A 120 0.31 16.62 3.96
CA ASN A 120 1.65 17.13 4.31
C ASN A 120 2.14 18.19 3.31
N ALA A 121 1.84 18.03 2.03
CA ALA A 121 2.16 19.05 1.01
C ALA A 121 1.34 20.32 1.20
N ALA A 122 0.04 20.19 1.53
CA ALA A 122 -0.82 21.34 1.82
C ALA A 122 -0.32 22.13 3.04
N ALA A 123 0.19 21.45 4.08
CA ALA A 123 0.80 22.11 5.22
C ALA A 123 1.99 23.01 4.80
N ALA A 124 2.86 22.52 3.89
CA ALA A 124 3.94 23.35 3.36
C ALA A 124 3.43 24.55 2.54
N VAL A 125 2.36 24.36 1.75
CA VAL A 125 1.70 25.45 1.01
C VAL A 125 1.14 26.51 1.97
N ASP A 126 0.51 26.10 3.08
CA ASP A 126 -0.03 27.01 4.09
C ASP A 126 1.07 27.85 4.73
N VAL A 127 2.22 27.24 5.03
CA VAL A 127 3.38 27.97 5.55
C VAL A 127 3.94 28.95 4.52
N ALA A 128 4.13 28.52 3.26
CA ALA A 128 4.63 29.37 2.20
C ALA A 128 3.72 30.57 1.93
N ALA A 129 2.41 30.38 2.02
CA ALA A 129 1.40 31.43 1.86
C ALA A 129 1.18 32.28 3.12
N GLY A 130 1.87 32.01 4.24
CA GLY A 130 1.72 32.75 5.49
C GLY A 130 0.42 32.47 6.25
N ARG A 131 -0.30 31.40 5.93
CA ARG A 131 -1.52 30.97 6.65
C ARG A 131 -1.21 30.21 7.95
N ALA A 132 0.01 29.70 8.06
CA ALA A 132 0.55 29.13 9.29
C ALA A 132 2.02 29.55 9.43
N ASP A 133 2.55 29.53 10.66
CA ASP A 133 3.94 29.91 10.94
C ASP A 133 4.88 28.74 10.66
N ALA A 134 4.46 27.53 11.04
CA ALA A 134 5.17 26.28 10.77
C ALA A 134 4.23 25.22 10.17
N GLY A 135 4.81 24.15 9.64
CA GLY A 135 4.05 23.02 9.10
C GLY A 135 4.76 21.69 9.30
N VAL A 136 3.97 20.64 9.53
CA VAL A 136 4.46 19.26 9.51
C VAL A 136 4.42 18.79 8.07
N SER A 137 5.58 18.60 7.45
CA SER A 137 5.70 18.28 6.04
C SER A 137 6.90 17.35 5.77
N THR A 138 7.48 17.42 4.60
CA THR A 138 8.65 16.63 4.18
C THR A 138 9.78 17.56 3.74
N ALA A 139 11.03 17.08 3.81
CA ALA A 139 12.19 17.81 3.28
C ALA A 139 12.00 18.18 1.79
N LEU A 140 11.41 17.28 1.00
CA LEU A 140 11.12 17.55 -0.41
C LEU A 140 10.14 18.70 -0.61
N ALA A 141 9.08 18.79 0.21
CA ALA A 141 8.14 19.90 0.16
C ALA A 141 8.79 21.19 0.63
N ALA A 142 9.62 21.17 1.67
CA ALA A 142 10.40 22.32 2.12
C ALA A 142 11.26 22.88 0.97
N GLN A 143 11.98 22.03 0.28
CA GLN A 143 12.80 22.40 -0.88
C GLN A 143 11.96 22.99 -2.00
N HIS A 144 10.84 22.34 -2.36
CA HIS A 144 9.97 22.74 -3.46
C HIS A 144 9.35 24.12 -3.25
N TYR A 145 8.94 24.45 -2.00
CA TYR A 145 8.31 25.73 -1.66
C TYR A 145 9.29 26.75 -1.08
N GLY A 146 10.59 26.49 -1.10
CA GLY A 146 11.63 27.41 -0.63
C GLY A 146 11.61 27.68 0.87
N LEU A 147 11.06 26.75 1.65
CA LEU A 147 10.97 26.82 3.10
C LEU A 147 12.29 26.38 3.77
N ALA A 148 12.46 26.72 5.04
CA ALA A 148 13.52 26.21 5.89
C ALA A 148 12.99 25.07 6.77
N GLU A 149 13.86 24.09 7.09
CA GLU A 149 13.57 23.06 8.06
C GLU A 149 13.98 23.57 9.45
N LEU A 150 13.01 23.74 10.34
CA LEU A 150 13.28 24.01 11.77
C LEU A 150 13.80 22.75 12.47
N ALA A 151 13.27 21.58 12.09
CA ALA A 151 13.74 20.28 12.49
C ALA A 151 13.51 19.25 11.37
N ALA A 152 14.40 18.30 11.24
CA ALA A 152 14.32 17.19 10.28
C ALA A 152 14.26 15.84 11.00
N GLY A 153 13.67 14.84 10.34
CA GLY A 153 13.61 13.48 10.88
C GLY A 153 12.68 13.34 12.10
N VAL A 154 11.71 14.24 12.24
CA VAL A 154 10.81 14.25 13.39
C VAL A 154 9.77 13.16 13.25
N VAL A 155 9.74 12.26 14.25
CA VAL A 155 8.71 11.24 14.43
C VAL A 155 8.72 10.76 15.88
N ASP A 156 7.55 10.60 16.47
CA ASP A 156 7.42 10.14 17.85
C ASP A 156 7.70 8.63 18.00
N GLU A 157 7.40 7.85 16.95
CA GLU A 157 7.64 6.41 16.88
C GLU A 157 8.68 6.11 15.80
N PRO A 158 9.94 5.79 16.17
CA PRO A 158 11.05 5.69 15.23
C PRO A 158 10.93 4.56 14.21
N ASN A 159 10.00 3.61 14.42
CA ASN A 159 9.76 2.50 13.51
C ASN A 159 8.53 2.72 12.62
N ALA A 160 8.02 3.94 12.55
CA ALA A 160 6.89 4.27 11.69
C ALA A 160 7.27 4.09 10.22
N ARG A 161 6.50 3.27 9.49
CA ARG A 161 6.71 2.95 8.07
C ARG A 161 5.43 3.04 7.30
N THR A 162 5.53 3.46 6.05
CA THR A 162 4.41 3.41 5.10
C THR A 162 4.78 2.52 3.93
N ARG A 163 3.94 1.53 3.66
CA ARG A 163 4.01 0.69 2.47
C ARG A 163 3.23 1.35 1.34
N PHE A 164 3.91 1.58 0.23
CA PHE A 164 3.36 2.08 -1.03
C PHE A 164 3.28 0.95 -2.03
N VAL A 165 2.28 1.00 -2.90
CA VAL A 165 2.12 0.05 -4.01
C VAL A 165 2.09 0.79 -5.35
N LEU A 166 2.60 0.13 -6.39
CA LEU A 166 2.51 0.57 -7.76
C LEU A 166 1.33 -0.15 -8.42
N ALA A 167 0.32 0.60 -8.82
CA ALA A 167 -0.88 0.09 -9.47
C ALA A 167 -0.99 0.57 -10.91
N GLY A 168 -1.48 -0.27 -11.80
CA GLY A 168 -1.73 0.03 -13.20
C GLY A 168 -2.91 -0.76 -13.75
N PRO A 169 -3.22 -0.66 -15.06
CA PRO A 169 -4.17 -1.51 -15.73
C PRO A 169 -3.75 -2.99 -15.63
N PRO A 170 -4.69 -3.95 -15.64
CA PRO A 170 -4.37 -5.37 -15.61
C PRO A 170 -3.42 -5.76 -16.74
N ALA A 171 -2.34 -6.46 -16.38
CA ALA A 171 -1.33 -6.99 -17.28
C ALA A 171 -0.70 -8.26 -16.69
N ALA A 172 0.20 -8.91 -17.43
CA ALA A 172 0.96 -10.04 -16.88
C ALA A 172 1.74 -9.59 -15.63
N PRO A 173 1.70 -10.35 -14.53
CA PRO A 173 2.50 -10.06 -13.35
C PRO A 173 4.00 -10.02 -13.66
N PRO A 174 4.81 -9.29 -12.88
CA PRO A 174 6.26 -9.40 -12.94
C PRO A 174 6.72 -10.85 -12.78
N PRO A 175 7.90 -11.23 -13.30
CA PRO A 175 8.42 -12.58 -13.13
C PRO A 175 8.59 -12.97 -11.66
N ARG A 176 8.37 -14.26 -11.35
CA ARG A 176 8.60 -14.86 -10.04
C ARG A 176 10.05 -14.66 -9.58
N THR A 177 10.24 -14.28 -8.32
CA THR A 177 11.57 -14.07 -7.72
C THR A 177 11.87 -14.99 -6.55
N GLY A 178 10.84 -15.65 -5.97
CA GLY A 178 10.95 -16.42 -4.72
C GLY A 178 10.80 -15.55 -3.46
N ALA A 179 10.71 -14.23 -3.61
CA ALA A 179 10.38 -13.29 -2.54
C ALA A 179 9.21 -12.41 -3.00
N ASP A 180 8.07 -13.07 -3.21
CA ASP A 180 6.92 -12.47 -3.87
C ASP A 180 5.71 -12.42 -2.93
N ARG A 181 4.79 -11.53 -3.24
CA ARG A 181 3.49 -11.41 -2.59
C ARG A 181 2.39 -11.48 -3.63
N THR A 182 1.33 -12.23 -3.30
CA THR A 182 0.09 -12.24 -4.06
C THR A 182 -1.02 -11.60 -3.22
N SER A 183 -1.82 -10.74 -3.84
CA SER A 183 -2.96 -10.08 -3.19
C SER A 183 -4.25 -10.32 -3.96
N VAL A 184 -5.32 -10.57 -3.21
CA VAL A 184 -6.67 -10.77 -3.74
C VAL A 184 -7.71 -10.02 -2.91
N VAL A 185 -8.83 -9.70 -3.55
CA VAL A 185 -10.06 -9.27 -2.87
C VAL A 185 -11.11 -10.34 -3.07
N LEU A 186 -11.63 -10.87 -1.97
CA LEU A 186 -12.68 -11.89 -1.98
C LEU A 186 -14.03 -11.25 -1.66
N ARG A 187 -15.06 -11.59 -2.43
CA ARG A 187 -16.45 -11.43 -2.07
C ARG A 187 -17.01 -12.80 -1.70
N LEU A 188 -17.43 -12.93 -0.45
CA LEU A 188 -17.94 -14.19 0.09
C LEU A 188 -19.46 -14.18 0.16
N ALA A 189 -20.05 -15.38 0.11
CA ALA A 189 -21.46 -15.52 0.47
C ALA A 189 -21.67 -15.13 1.95
N ASN A 190 -22.71 -14.37 2.25
CA ASN A 190 -23.01 -13.97 3.63
C ASN A 190 -23.65 -15.13 4.40
N ARG A 191 -22.82 -16.08 4.83
CA ARG A 191 -23.21 -17.26 5.62
C ARG A 191 -22.13 -17.62 6.65
N PRO A 192 -22.51 -18.28 7.75
CA PRO A 192 -21.55 -18.80 8.72
C PRO A 192 -20.47 -19.68 8.07
N GLY A 193 -19.22 -19.48 8.49
CA GLY A 193 -18.10 -20.27 8.03
C GLY A 193 -17.46 -19.83 6.69
N ALA A 194 -18.10 -18.98 5.89
CA ALA A 194 -17.60 -18.62 4.56
C ALA A 194 -16.17 -18.08 4.56
N LEU A 195 -15.82 -17.21 5.52
CA LEU A 195 -14.45 -16.70 5.65
C LEU A 195 -13.48 -17.80 6.08
N ALA A 196 -13.86 -18.63 7.05
CA ALA A 196 -13.02 -19.74 7.51
C ALA A 196 -12.72 -20.73 6.36
N GLU A 197 -13.70 -21.06 5.55
CA GLU A 197 -13.52 -21.90 4.35
C GLU A 197 -12.54 -21.29 3.35
N ALA A 198 -12.63 -19.97 3.10
CA ALA A 198 -11.70 -19.28 2.21
C ALA A 198 -10.27 -19.27 2.77
N LEU A 199 -10.09 -19.02 4.07
CA LEU A 199 -8.78 -19.06 4.73
C LEU A 199 -8.19 -20.48 4.75
N THR A 200 -9.02 -21.51 4.88
CA THR A 200 -8.59 -22.92 4.84
C THR A 200 -7.88 -23.25 3.52
N GLU A 201 -8.28 -22.64 2.39
CA GLU A 201 -7.64 -22.91 1.09
C GLU A 201 -6.16 -22.47 1.05
N PHE A 202 -5.77 -21.51 1.88
CA PHE A 202 -4.36 -21.14 2.08
C PHE A 202 -3.69 -22.10 3.08
N GLY A 203 -4.34 -22.34 4.23
CA GLY A 203 -3.75 -23.15 5.31
C GLY A 203 -3.41 -24.58 4.91
N ILE A 204 -4.28 -25.28 4.16
CA ILE A 204 -4.03 -26.66 3.70
C ILE A 204 -2.93 -26.79 2.65
N ARG A 205 -2.45 -25.64 2.13
CA ARG A 205 -1.35 -25.56 1.16
C ARG A 205 -0.10 -24.92 1.75
N ASP A 206 -0.07 -24.75 3.08
CA ASP A 206 1.03 -24.12 3.81
C ASP A 206 1.41 -22.73 3.26
N ILE A 207 0.40 -21.97 2.81
CA ILE A 207 0.59 -20.60 2.32
C ILE A 207 0.40 -19.63 3.47
N ASP A 208 1.43 -18.83 3.75
CA ASP A 208 1.42 -17.83 4.80
C ASP A 208 0.63 -16.58 4.36
N LEU A 209 -0.30 -16.13 5.22
CA LEU A 209 -1.07 -14.90 5.02
C LEU A 209 -0.39 -13.77 5.78
N THR A 210 -0.01 -12.73 5.08
CA THR A 210 0.69 -11.56 5.66
C THR A 210 -0.24 -10.39 5.96
N ARG A 211 -1.46 -10.38 5.40
CA ARG A 211 -2.49 -9.39 5.70
C ARG A 211 -3.88 -9.96 5.49
N ILE A 212 -4.77 -9.58 6.39
CA ILE A 212 -6.22 -9.75 6.24
C ILE A 212 -6.92 -8.45 6.64
N GLU A 213 -7.81 -7.97 5.80
CA GLU A 213 -8.59 -6.75 6.06
C GLU A 213 -10.00 -6.92 5.52
N SER A 214 -11.01 -6.61 6.34
CA SER A 214 -12.41 -6.60 5.91
C SER A 214 -12.88 -5.18 5.63
N ARG A 215 -13.57 -4.99 4.50
CA ARG A 215 -14.15 -3.70 4.15
C ARG A 215 -15.63 -3.85 3.80
N PRO A 216 -16.51 -2.95 4.29
CA PRO A 216 -17.92 -2.97 3.88
C PRO A 216 -18.03 -2.71 2.39
N THR A 217 -18.93 -3.41 1.72
CA THR A 217 -19.19 -3.22 0.28
C THR A 217 -19.81 -1.87 -0.06
N ARG A 218 -20.39 -1.18 0.94
CA ARG A 218 -21.15 0.07 0.82
C ARG A 218 -22.39 -0.03 -0.08
N THR A 219 -22.76 -1.24 -0.49
CA THR A 219 -23.98 -1.50 -1.26
C THR A 219 -25.12 -1.96 -0.37
N GLU A 220 -24.81 -2.73 0.68
CA GLU A 220 -25.77 -3.28 1.62
C GLU A 220 -25.11 -3.46 3.00
N LEU A 221 -25.85 -3.18 4.07
CA LEU A 221 -25.41 -3.40 5.45
C LEU A 221 -25.15 -4.90 5.69
N GLY A 222 -24.03 -5.21 6.32
CA GLY A 222 -23.65 -6.59 6.66
C GLY A 222 -22.95 -7.33 5.52
N THR A 223 -22.67 -6.69 4.39
CA THR A 223 -21.89 -7.28 3.31
C THR A 223 -20.46 -6.73 3.28
N TYR A 224 -19.49 -7.62 3.09
CA TYR A 224 -18.07 -7.31 3.18
C TYR A 224 -17.30 -7.88 1.99
N VAL A 225 -16.20 -7.22 1.65
CA VAL A 225 -15.11 -7.77 0.86
C VAL A 225 -13.90 -7.98 1.78
N PHE A 226 -13.08 -8.98 1.47
CA PHE A 226 -11.91 -9.35 2.25
C PHE A 226 -10.66 -9.24 1.40
N PHE A 227 -9.74 -8.39 1.83
CA PHE A 227 -8.40 -8.30 1.25
C PHE A 227 -7.50 -9.32 1.92
N LEU A 228 -6.82 -10.13 1.13
CA LEU A 228 -5.83 -11.08 1.61
C LEU A 228 -4.54 -10.86 0.84
N ASP A 229 -3.44 -10.70 1.57
CA ASP A 229 -2.10 -10.77 1.02
C ASP A 229 -1.46 -12.07 1.51
N CYS A 230 -0.90 -12.85 0.60
CA CYS A 230 -0.15 -14.06 0.93
C CYS A 230 1.28 -14.01 0.37
N VAL A 231 2.16 -14.80 0.99
CA VAL A 231 3.51 -15.05 0.48
C VAL A 231 3.41 -15.94 -0.76
N GLY A 232 4.25 -15.64 -1.75
CA GLY A 232 4.37 -16.42 -2.98
C GLY A 232 3.79 -15.74 -4.21
N HIS A 233 4.09 -16.32 -5.36
CA HIS A 233 3.73 -15.82 -6.69
C HIS A 233 2.58 -16.65 -7.29
N ILE A 234 1.80 -16.07 -8.19
CA ILE A 234 0.73 -16.81 -8.91
C ILE A 234 1.26 -18.03 -9.68
N ASP A 235 2.55 -18.02 -10.06
CA ASP A 235 3.22 -19.15 -10.71
C ASP A 235 3.72 -20.22 -9.72
N ASP A 236 3.62 -20.00 -8.40
CA ASP A 236 3.82 -21.04 -7.41
C ASP A 236 2.62 -21.98 -7.43
N THR A 237 2.85 -23.28 -7.55
CA THR A 237 1.78 -24.28 -7.69
C THR A 237 0.78 -24.19 -6.54
N ALA A 238 1.26 -24.03 -5.30
CA ALA A 238 0.40 -23.90 -4.11
C ALA A 238 -0.51 -22.67 -4.22
N VAL A 239 0.04 -21.50 -4.59
CA VAL A 239 -0.71 -20.25 -4.75
C VAL A 239 -1.73 -20.36 -5.90
N ALA A 240 -1.30 -20.92 -7.05
CA ALA A 240 -2.19 -21.12 -8.19
C ALA A 240 -3.38 -22.03 -7.85
N GLU A 241 -3.15 -23.10 -7.10
CA GLU A 241 -4.21 -24.02 -6.66
C GLU A 241 -5.15 -23.36 -5.63
N ALA A 242 -4.60 -22.58 -4.67
CA ALA A 242 -5.42 -21.82 -3.75
C ALA A 242 -6.34 -20.85 -4.49
N LEU A 243 -5.81 -20.08 -5.45
CA LEU A 243 -6.60 -19.16 -6.28
C LEU A 243 -7.70 -19.88 -7.08
N LYS A 244 -7.40 -21.05 -7.66
CA LYS A 244 -8.41 -21.87 -8.36
C LYS A 244 -9.50 -22.36 -7.40
N ALA A 245 -9.15 -22.75 -6.18
CA ALA A 245 -10.11 -23.20 -5.18
C ALA A 245 -11.00 -22.03 -4.70
N LEU A 246 -10.40 -20.86 -4.44
CA LEU A 246 -11.13 -19.66 -4.09
C LEU A 246 -12.10 -19.24 -5.19
N HIS A 247 -11.66 -19.26 -6.46
CA HIS A 247 -12.52 -18.91 -7.60
C HIS A 247 -13.77 -19.82 -7.70
N ARG A 248 -13.67 -21.10 -7.30
CA ARG A 248 -14.80 -22.03 -7.29
C ARG A 248 -15.75 -21.83 -6.11
N ARG A 249 -15.28 -21.27 -4.99
CA ARG A 249 -16.03 -21.18 -3.72
C ARG A 249 -16.57 -19.79 -3.40
N CYS A 250 -15.83 -18.75 -3.78
CA CYS A 250 -16.21 -17.37 -3.50
C CYS A 250 -17.23 -16.86 -4.52
N ALA A 251 -18.05 -15.91 -4.12
CA ALA A 251 -18.96 -15.24 -5.04
C ALA A 251 -18.22 -14.42 -6.09
N ASP A 252 -17.06 -13.85 -5.72
CA ASP A 252 -16.13 -13.16 -6.62
C ASP A 252 -14.72 -13.20 -6.06
N VAL A 253 -13.72 -13.27 -6.93
CA VAL A 253 -12.30 -13.18 -6.62
C VAL A 253 -11.68 -12.16 -7.55
N ARG A 254 -11.31 -11.00 -7.00
CA ARG A 254 -10.54 -10.00 -7.73
C ARG A 254 -9.05 -10.19 -7.45
N PHE A 255 -8.31 -10.61 -8.46
CA PHE A 255 -6.86 -10.67 -8.39
C PHE A 255 -6.27 -9.26 -8.44
N LEU A 256 -5.53 -8.88 -7.40
CA LEU A 256 -4.87 -7.57 -7.34
C LEU A 256 -3.42 -7.63 -7.87
N GLY A 257 -2.81 -8.80 -7.95
CA GLY A 257 -1.48 -8.96 -8.51
C GLY A 257 -0.61 -9.94 -7.74
N SER A 258 0.53 -10.28 -8.37
CA SER A 258 1.68 -10.94 -7.75
C SER A 258 2.91 -10.12 -8.12
N TRP A 259 3.75 -9.78 -7.13
CA TRP A 259 4.90 -8.90 -7.33
C TRP A 259 6.03 -9.18 -6.35
N PRO A 260 7.29 -8.85 -6.71
CA PRO A 260 8.42 -8.92 -5.81
C PRO A 260 8.29 -7.96 -4.61
N THR A 261 8.57 -8.45 -3.41
CA THR A 261 8.61 -7.62 -2.18
C THR A 261 10.00 -7.06 -1.87
N GLY A 262 11.03 -7.56 -2.57
CA GLY A 262 12.43 -7.20 -2.34
C GLY A 262 13.05 -7.86 -1.11
N SER A 263 12.26 -8.53 -0.27
CA SER A 263 12.70 -9.34 0.87
C SER A 263 11.69 -10.42 1.17
N VAL A 264 12.16 -11.57 1.62
CA VAL A 264 11.28 -12.65 2.09
C VAL A 264 10.59 -12.20 3.36
N THR A 265 9.26 -12.10 3.33
CA THR A 265 8.40 -11.82 4.48
C THR A 265 7.44 -12.98 4.66
N GLY A 266 7.64 -13.78 5.71
CA GLY A 266 6.85 -14.99 5.97
C GLY A 266 7.46 -16.26 5.35
N ALA A 267 6.76 -17.38 5.52
CA ALA A 267 7.19 -18.67 5.00
C ALA A 267 6.95 -18.76 3.49
N VAL A 268 7.98 -19.10 2.72
CA VAL A 268 7.85 -19.35 1.28
C VAL A 268 6.96 -20.59 1.08
N PRO A 269 5.97 -20.53 0.16
CA PRO A 269 5.13 -21.70 -0.13
C PRO A 269 5.95 -22.92 -0.52
N PRO A 270 5.55 -24.12 -0.11
CA PRO A 270 6.27 -25.33 -0.47
C PRO A 270 6.25 -25.55 -1.99
N GLU A 271 7.34 -26.07 -2.53
CA GLU A 271 7.37 -26.56 -3.91
C GLU A 271 6.55 -27.85 -4.00
N MET A 272 5.37 -27.76 -4.61
CA MET A 272 4.50 -28.92 -4.84
C MET A 272 4.85 -29.70 -6.12
N ASP A 273 6.11 -29.64 -6.53
CA ASP A 273 6.60 -30.23 -7.79
C ASP A 273 6.49 -31.76 -7.82
N GLU A 274 6.53 -32.44 -6.68
CA GLU A 274 6.43 -33.88 -6.63
C GLU A 274 5.05 -34.38 -7.12
N ALA A 275 3.97 -33.79 -6.60
CA ALA A 275 2.62 -34.16 -7.04
C ALA A 275 2.37 -33.76 -8.51
N GLY A 276 2.90 -32.63 -8.94
CA GLY A 276 2.84 -32.20 -10.34
C GLY A 276 3.60 -33.12 -11.28
N ARG A 277 4.81 -33.54 -10.91
CA ARG A 277 5.60 -34.53 -11.66
C ARG A 277 4.91 -35.89 -11.71
N TRP A 278 4.41 -36.37 -10.58
CA TRP A 278 3.64 -37.62 -10.51
C TRP A 278 2.45 -37.59 -11.47
N LEU A 279 1.64 -36.54 -11.43
CA LEU A 279 0.49 -36.37 -12.33
C LEU A 279 0.90 -36.31 -13.80
N GLN A 280 2.02 -35.61 -14.11
CA GLN A 280 2.55 -35.58 -15.48
C GLN A 280 3.04 -36.94 -15.93
N GLY A 281 3.69 -37.70 -15.06
CA GLY A 281 4.05 -39.10 -15.32
C GLY A 281 2.84 -39.97 -15.69
N LEU A 282 1.73 -39.86 -14.93
CA LEU A 282 0.48 -40.55 -15.26
C LEU A 282 -0.06 -40.19 -16.64
N ARG A 283 -0.01 -38.89 -17.01
CA ARG A 283 -0.43 -38.42 -18.34
C ARG A 283 0.44 -38.94 -19.47
N ASN A 284 1.72 -39.23 -19.19
CA ASN A 284 2.67 -39.83 -20.11
C ASN A 284 2.59 -41.35 -20.13
N GLY A 285 1.70 -41.98 -19.33
CA GLY A 285 1.57 -43.44 -19.23
C GLY A 285 2.64 -44.09 -18.34
N GLU A 286 3.34 -43.29 -17.53
CA GLU A 286 4.30 -43.82 -16.55
C GLU A 286 3.52 -44.35 -15.34
N VAL A 287 3.75 -45.63 -15.00
CA VAL A 287 3.16 -46.24 -13.80
C VAL A 287 3.97 -45.73 -12.61
N GLY A 288 3.34 -44.85 -11.77
CA GLY A 288 4.00 -44.33 -10.58
C GLY A 288 4.46 -45.48 -9.66
N SER A 289 5.71 -45.41 -9.30
CA SER A 289 6.31 -46.26 -8.26
C SER A 289 6.11 -45.62 -6.90
#